data_9d5c8da0ae7d303b26f674dc7832c540
#
_entry.id   9d5c8da0ae7d303b26f674dc7832c540
#
_cell.length_a   1.000
_cell.length_b   1.000
_cell.length_c   1.000
_cell.angle_alpha   90.00
_cell.angle_beta   90.00
_cell.angle_gamma   90.00
#
_symmetry.space_group_name_H-M   'P 1'
#
loop_
_entity.id
_entity.type
_entity.pdbx_description
1 polymer ?
#
loop_
_entity_poly.entity_id
_entity_poly.type
_entity_poly.pdbx_seq_one_letter_code
_entity_poly.pdbx_strand_id
1 'polypeptide(L)'
;MKVIKAIGWELECGSDYHSDSIIRAVRKFNLKDCEVVDDGSVGVSDCQYGSTEIRLGGDTKSVIDAGVSLMENDYAIQNSSCGNHIHVFFTRVSDRKLWTWRNPQERFIGRYKRDFHENNKYLKRLTESYSRWFGYNLGEAIAGVTGRSDGSRYRAINMYSLRKHGSVEFRILPYFENAKEARKSIEWLLDAIIYITRTTTAMDNKDFGAERLCENFYDEELYQAIECNTVEKLKSPGSIEVSAMRKAMCCEVGELK
;
A
#
# COMPACT_ATOMS: atom_id res chain seq x y z
N MET A 1 -3.17 2.24 -22.08
CA MET A 1 -1.99 1.62 -21.42
C MET A 1 -2.40 1.17 -20.02
N LYS A 2 -1.99 -0.02 -19.59
CA LYS A 2 -2.31 -0.58 -18.27
C LYS A 2 -1.59 0.23 -17.17
N VAL A 3 -2.28 0.69 -16.14
CA VAL A 3 -1.72 1.46 -15.01
C VAL A 3 -1.10 0.50 -13.99
N ILE A 4 -1.82 -0.54 -13.60
CA ILE A 4 -1.40 -1.53 -12.60
C ILE A 4 -0.76 -2.72 -13.31
N LYS A 5 0.47 -3.05 -12.95
CA LYS A 5 1.23 -4.20 -13.47
C LYS A 5 0.82 -5.50 -12.79
N ALA A 6 0.78 -5.47 -11.47
CA ALA A 6 0.48 -6.60 -10.59
C ALA A 6 -0.08 -6.10 -9.26
N ILE A 7 -0.64 -7.00 -8.47
CA ILE A 7 -0.99 -6.74 -7.07
C ILE A 7 -0.45 -7.80 -6.15
N GLY A 8 -0.30 -7.45 -4.86
CA GLY A 8 -0.23 -8.38 -3.74
C GLY A 8 -1.46 -8.19 -2.86
N TRP A 9 -1.95 -9.26 -2.26
CA TRP A 9 -3.00 -9.20 -1.25
C TRP A 9 -2.53 -9.93 0.01
N GLU A 10 -2.39 -9.19 1.10
CA GLU A 10 -2.22 -9.72 2.45
C GLU A 10 -3.61 -9.88 3.06
N LEU A 11 -4.04 -11.12 3.18
CA LEU A 11 -5.35 -11.52 3.70
C LEU A 11 -5.16 -11.99 5.15
N GLU A 12 -5.43 -11.09 6.12
CA GLU A 12 -5.44 -11.43 7.53
C GLU A 12 -6.68 -12.27 7.85
N CYS A 13 -6.50 -13.45 8.49
CA CYS A 13 -7.60 -14.38 8.76
C CYS A 13 -7.23 -15.39 9.86
N GLY A 14 -8.22 -16.17 10.29
CA GLY A 14 -8.00 -17.47 10.90
C GLY A 14 -8.16 -18.59 9.89
N SER A 15 -7.61 -19.76 10.16
CA SER A 15 -7.77 -20.93 9.31
C SER A 15 -7.88 -22.22 10.11
N ASP A 16 -8.75 -23.12 9.63
CA ASP A 16 -8.84 -24.50 10.10
C ASP A 16 -7.96 -25.44 9.26
N TYR A 17 -7.16 -24.89 8.34
CA TYR A 17 -6.33 -25.65 7.42
C TYR A 17 -4.84 -25.35 7.61
N HIS A 18 -4.02 -26.37 7.55
CA HIS A 18 -2.57 -26.22 7.53
C HIS A 18 -2.11 -25.40 6.30
N SER A 19 -1.01 -24.64 6.43
CA SER A 19 -0.45 -23.78 5.38
C SER A 19 -0.26 -24.49 4.03
N ASP A 20 0.20 -25.73 4.04
CA ASP A 20 0.37 -26.52 2.81
C ASP A 20 -0.95 -26.79 2.05
N SER A 21 -2.06 -26.92 2.79
CA SER A 21 -3.39 -27.09 2.21
C SER A 21 -3.88 -25.83 1.56
N ILE A 22 -3.65 -24.67 2.20
CA ILE A 22 -3.96 -23.34 1.66
C ILE A 22 -3.16 -23.09 0.38
N ILE A 23 -1.84 -23.29 0.42
CA ILE A 23 -0.96 -23.13 -0.75
C ILE A 23 -1.40 -24.04 -1.90
N ARG A 24 -1.79 -25.29 -1.60
CA ARG A 24 -2.28 -26.24 -2.60
C ARG A 24 -3.59 -25.80 -3.24
N ALA A 25 -4.52 -25.22 -2.45
CA ALA A 25 -5.81 -24.75 -2.93
C ALA A 25 -5.68 -23.63 -3.96
N VAL A 26 -4.65 -22.78 -3.86
CA VAL A 26 -4.44 -21.64 -4.78
C VAL A 26 -3.53 -21.93 -5.98
N ARG A 27 -2.90 -23.10 -6.05
CA ARG A 27 -1.98 -23.48 -7.17
C ARG A 27 -2.60 -23.30 -8.56
N LYS A 28 -3.90 -23.57 -8.69
CA LYS A 28 -4.64 -23.47 -9.97
C LYS A 28 -4.73 -22.03 -10.52
N PHE A 29 -4.47 -21.00 -9.69
CA PHE A 29 -4.58 -19.59 -10.09
C PHE A 29 -3.30 -19.02 -10.69
N ASN A 30 -2.24 -19.83 -10.82
CA ASN A 30 -0.97 -19.41 -11.42
C ASN A 30 -0.41 -18.12 -10.78
N LEU A 31 -0.42 -18.06 -9.45
CA LEU A 31 0.18 -16.96 -8.69
C LEU A 31 1.70 -16.95 -8.88
N LYS A 32 2.28 -15.76 -8.84
CA LYS A 32 3.72 -15.58 -8.83
C LYS A 32 4.30 -15.98 -7.46
N ASP A 33 3.63 -15.54 -6.40
CA ASP A 33 4.01 -15.76 -5.01
C ASP A 33 2.78 -16.15 -4.18
N CYS A 34 2.95 -17.12 -3.26
CA CYS A 34 1.98 -17.46 -2.23
C CYS A 34 2.73 -17.91 -0.97
N GLU A 35 2.46 -17.23 0.13
CA GLU A 35 3.05 -17.51 1.44
C GLU A 35 1.94 -17.49 2.50
N VAL A 36 2.07 -18.31 3.52
CA VAL A 36 1.20 -18.34 4.69
C VAL A 36 2.09 -18.15 5.91
N VAL A 37 1.84 -17.12 6.71
CA VAL A 37 2.64 -16.79 7.88
C VAL A 37 1.74 -16.61 9.10
N ASP A 38 2.27 -16.88 10.28
CA ASP A 38 1.57 -16.60 11.54
C ASP A 38 1.44 -15.09 11.74
N ASP A 39 0.26 -14.62 12.15
CA ASP A 39 0.00 -13.22 12.47
C ASP A 39 -0.61 -13.08 13.86
N GLY A 40 0.24 -12.81 14.85
CA GLY A 40 -0.19 -12.59 16.24
C GLY A 40 -0.95 -11.28 16.47
N SER A 41 -1.12 -10.42 15.46
CA SER A 41 -1.90 -9.18 15.56
C SER A 41 -3.40 -9.40 15.37
N VAL A 42 -3.79 -10.54 14.81
CA VAL A 42 -5.17 -10.92 14.51
C VAL A 42 -5.78 -11.75 15.63
N GLY A 43 -6.96 -11.39 16.08
CA GLY A 43 -7.67 -12.08 17.20
C GLY A 43 -8.68 -13.12 16.69
N VAL A 44 -8.24 -14.11 15.91
CA VAL A 44 -9.10 -15.22 15.45
C VAL A 44 -8.68 -16.50 16.18
N SER A 45 -9.14 -16.65 17.45
CA SER A 45 -8.74 -17.73 18.33
C SER A 45 -9.48 -19.05 18.11
N ASP A 46 -10.61 -19.01 17.41
CA ASP A 46 -11.53 -20.17 17.30
C ASP A 46 -11.18 -21.09 16.12
N CYS A 47 -10.12 -20.79 15.38
CA CYS A 47 -9.64 -21.62 14.27
C CYS A 47 -8.55 -22.58 14.72
N GLN A 48 -8.51 -23.79 14.14
CA GLN A 48 -7.59 -24.86 14.51
C GLN A 48 -6.11 -24.45 14.41
N TYR A 49 -5.74 -23.68 13.38
CA TYR A 49 -4.37 -23.20 13.16
C TYR A 49 -4.20 -21.71 13.54
N GLY A 50 -5.21 -21.13 14.22
CA GLY A 50 -5.13 -19.79 14.78
C GLY A 50 -5.10 -18.68 13.73
N SER A 51 -4.47 -17.58 14.13
CA SER A 51 -4.39 -16.35 13.35
C SER A 51 -3.25 -16.42 12.33
N THR A 52 -3.55 -16.09 11.08
CA THR A 52 -2.60 -16.19 9.97
C THR A 52 -2.77 -15.03 8.98
N GLU A 53 -1.72 -14.76 8.23
CA GLU A 53 -1.72 -13.86 7.08
C GLU A 53 -1.37 -14.66 5.83
N ILE A 54 -2.29 -14.68 4.86
CA ILE A 54 -2.08 -15.31 3.56
C ILE A 54 -1.65 -14.22 2.56
N ARG A 55 -0.43 -14.33 2.05
CA ARG A 55 0.15 -13.41 1.08
C ARG A 55 0.03 -13.98 -0.32
N LEU A 56 -0.71 -13.29 -1.17
CA LEU A 56 -0.92 -13.68 -2.56
C LEU A 56 -0.30 -12.63 -3.48
N GLY A 57 0.52 -13.03 -4.44
CA GLY A 57 1.18 -12.12 -5.38
C GLY A 57 1.07 -12.58 -6.83
N GLY A 58 0.82 -11.64 -7.76
CA GLY A 58 0.73 -11.98 -9.18
C GLY A 58 -0.06 -10.98 -10.01
N ASP A 59 -0.62 -11.44 -11.14
CA ASP A 59 -1.53 -10.60 -11.91
C ASP A 59 -2.83 -10.36 -11.14
N THR A 60 -3.46 -9.22 -11.44
CA THR A 60 -4.61 -8.72 -10.68
C THR A 60 -5.75 -9.73 -10.60
N LYS A 61 -6.08 -10.37 -11.73
CA LYS A 61 -7.20 -11.31 -11.79
C LYS A 61 -6.89 -12.58 -10.98
N SER A 62 -5.71 -13.16 -11.16
CA SER A 62 -5.29 -14.37 -10.47
C SER A 62 -5.27 -14.19 -8.95
N VAL A 63 -4.77 -13.05 -8.46
CA VAL A 63 -4.72 -12.75 -7.02
C VAL A 63 -6.13 -12.58 -6.44
N ILE A 64 -7.02 -11.84 -7.11
CA ILE A 64 -8.40 -11.68 -6.65
C ILE A 64 -9.14 -13.02 -6.65
N ASP A 65 -9.04 -13.79 -7.73
CA ASP A 65 -9.71 -15.08 -7.84
C ASP A 65 -9.22 -16.08 -6.80
N ALA A 66 -7.91 -16.09 -6.51
CA ALA A 66 -7.33 -16.94 -5.47
C ALA A 66 -7.85 -16.58 -4.08
N GLY A 67 -7.77 -15.30 -3.67
CA GLY A 67 -8.22 -14.87 -2.35
C GLY A 67 -9.72 -15.06 -2.15
N VAL A 68 -10.53 -14.75 -3.17
CA VAL A 68 -11.98 -15.01 -3.18
C VAL A 68 -12.25 -16.52 -3.01
N SER A 69 -11.54 -17.37 -3.74
CA SER A 69 -11.69 -18.83 -3.62
C SER A 69 -11.30 -19.36 -2.24
N LEU A 70 -10.30 -18.78 -1.58
CA LEU A 70 -9.95 -19.14 -0.20
C LEU A 70 -11.08 -18.83 0.77
N MET A 71 -11.76 -17.69 0.61
CA MET A 71 -12.89 -17.30 1.44
C MET A 71 -14.15 -18.15 1.13
N GLU A 72 -14.42 -18.43 -0.14
CA GLU A 72 -15.58 -19.26 -0.56
C GLU A 72 -15.51 -20.72 -0.06
N ASN A 73 -14.32 -21.20 0.22
CA ASN A 73 -14.07 -22.58 0.67
C ASN A 73 -13.57 -22.66 2.12
N ASP A 74 -13.80 -21.60 2.90
CA ASP A 74 -13.49 -21.50 4.34
C ASP A 74 -12.02 -21.71 4.70
N TYR A 75 -11.09 -21.57 3.73
CA TYR A 75 -9.65 -21.58 4.01
C TYR A 75 -9.20 -20.30 4.73
N ALA A 76 -9.96 -19.21 4.58
CA ALA A 76 -9.71 -17.93 5.20
C ALA A 76 -10.99 -17.41 5.86
N ILE A 77 -11.01 -17.38 7.20
CA ILE A 77 -12.12 -16.91 8.02
C ILE A 77 -11.73 -15.57 8.63
N GLN A 78 -12.50 -14.52 8.38
CA GLN A 78 -12.23 -13.18 8.88
C GLN A 78 -13.23 -12.77 9.97
N ASN A 79 -12.76 -11.94 10.89
CA ASN A 79 -13.57 -11.25 11.88
C ASN A 79 -13.16 -9.76 11.99
N SER A 80 -13.73 -9.03 12.93
CA SER A 80 -13.48 -7.59 13.10
C SER A 80 -12.05 -7.20 13.50
N SER A 81 -11.18 -8.16 13.84
CA SER A 81 -9.76 -7.92 14.09
C SER A 81 -8.91 -7.97 12.83
N CYS A 82 -9.44 -8.55 11.74
CA CYS A 82 -8.73 -8.72 10.49
C CYS A 82 -8.77 -7.46 9.63
N GLY A 83 -7.73 -7.29 8.82
CA GLY A 83 -7.63 -6.31 7.76
C GLY A 83 -7.26 -6.94 6.43
N ASN A 84 -7.34 -6.15 5.38
CA ASN A 84 -6.91 -6.56 4.05
C ASN A 84 -5.99 -5.48 3.48
N HIS A 85 -4.75 -5.86 3.17
CA HIS A 85 -3.75 -4.95 2.64
C HIS A 85 -3.48 -5.28 1.18
N ILE A 86 -3.60 -4.26 0.32
CA ILE A 86 -3.40 -4.43 -1.11
C ILE A 86 -2.14 -3.68 -1.54
N HIS A 87 -1.14 -4.43 -1.97
CA HIS A 87 0.06 -3.92 -2.61
C HIS A 87 -0.18 -3.70 -4.09
N VAL A 88 0.05 -2.48 -4.58
CA VAL A 88 -0.15 -2.14 -6.00
C VAL A 88 1.20 -1.85 -6.64
N PHE A 89 1.54 -2.65 -7.66
CA PHE A 89 2.71 -2.49 -8.49
C PHE A 89 2.30 -1.76 -9.78
N PHE A 90 2.81 -0.56 -9.97
CA PHE A 90 2.50 0.26 -11.14
C PHE A 90 3.34 -0.14 -12.37
N THR A 91 2.76 0.04 -13.55
CA THR A 91 3.48 -0.25 -14.81
C THR A 91 4.58 0.77 -15.07
N ARG A 92 4.31 2.05 -14.72
CA ARG A 92 5.28 3.15 -14.91
C ARG A 92 5.77 3.66 -13.56
N VAL A 93 7.04 4.03 -13.54
CA VAL A 93 7.66 4.68 -12.36
C VAL A 93 6.94 6.01 -12.04
N SER A 94 6.59 6.79 -13.06
CA SER A 94 5.83 8.04 -12.90
C SER A 94 4.47 7.85 -12.23
N ASP A 95 3.74 6.77 -12.52
CA ASP A 95 2.47 6.47 -11.89
C ASP A 95 2.66 6.14 -10.40
N ARG A 96 3.72 5.40 -10.08
CA ARG A 96 4.10 5.07 -8.72
C ARG A 96 4.55 6.31 -7.93
N LYS A 97 5.39 7.16 -8.54
CA LYS A 97 5.85 8.43 -7.98
C LYS A 97 4.68 9.36 -7.64
N LEU A 98 3.65 9.41 -8.49
CA LEU A 98 2.46 10.21 -8.27
C LEU A 98 1.83 9.94 -6.89
N TRP A 99 1.81 8.70 -6.43
CA TRP A 99 1.21 8.31 -5.15
C TRP A 99 2.01 8.76 -3.91
N THR A 100 3.23 9.26 -4.09
CA THR A 100 3.97 9.90 -3.00
C THR A 100 3.48 11.34 -2.73
N TRP A 101 2.66 11.91 -3.60
CA TRP A 101 2.17 13.27 -3.51
C TRP A 101 0.87 13.37 -2.68
N ARG A 102 0.63 14.56 -2.15
CA ARG A 102 -0.53 14.87 -1.33
C ARG A 102 -1.85 14.69 -2.08
N ASN A 103 -1.97 15.30 -3.26
CA ASN A 103 -3.22 15.37 -4.02
C ASN A 103 -3.83 13.99 -4.31
N PRO A 104 -3.11 12.99 -4.91
CA PRO A 104 -3.70 11.68 -5.17
C PRO A 104 -4.13 10.95 -3.90
N GLN A 105 -3.38 11.07 -2.80
CA GLN A 105 -3.74 10.45 -1.54
C GLN A 105 -5.00 11.06 -0.93
N GLU A 106 -5.10 12.38 -0.88
CA GLU A 106 -6.29 13.07 -0.36
C GLU A 106 -7.53 12.82 -1.23
N ARG A 107 -7.39 12.84 -2.56
CA ARG A 107 -8.48 12.49 -3.49
C ARG A 107 -8.97 11.06 -3.28
N PHE A 108 -8.05 10.13 -3.07
CA PHE A 108 -8.38 8.74 -2.81
C PHE A 108 -9.18 8.59 -1.50
N ILE A 109 -8.68 9.17 -0.42
CA ILE A 109 -9.36 9.14 0.88
C ILE A 109 -10.70 9.86 0.84
N GLY A 110 -10.80 10.99 0.13
CA GLY A 110 -12.06 11.70 -0.08
C GLY A 110 -13.09 10.83 -0.83
N ARG A 111 -12.66 10.12 -1.87
CA ARG A 111 -13.50 9.16 -2.59
C ARG A 111 -13.93 8.00 -1.70
N TYR A 112 -12.99 7.42 -0.95
CA TYR A 112 -13.28 6.33 -0.01
C TYR A 112 -14.35 6.74 1.01
N LYS A 113 -14.18 7.89 1.67
CA LYS A 113 -15.16 8.42 2.63
C LYS A 113 -16.54 8.63 2.02
N ARG A 114 -16.61 9.15 0.79
CA ARG A 114 -17.87 9.38 0.10
C ARG A 114 -18.57 8.08 -0.29
N ASP A 115 -17.82 7.14 -0.87
CA ASP A 115 -18.39 5.92 -1.45
C ASP A 115 -18.74 4.88 -0.36
N PHE A 116 -18.15 4.98 0.84
CA PHE A 116 -18.44 4.13 2.00
C PHE A 116 -19.05 4.87 3.19
N HIS A 117 -19.65 6.06 2.99
CA HIS A 117 -20.15 6.93 4.07
C HIS A 117 -21.21 6.26 4.98
N GLU A 118 -21.95 5.29 4.48
CA GLU A 118 -22.95 4.54 5.25
C GLU A 118 -22.39 3.24 5.88
N ASN A 119 -21.13 2.90 5.62
CA ASN A 119 -20.54 1.66 6.09
C ASN A 119 -19.50 1.91 7.19
N ASN A 120 -19.94 1.79 8.44
CA ASN A 120 -19.12 2.08 9.61
C ASN A 120 -17.83 1.26 9.69
N LYS A 121 -17.81 0.00 9.25
CA LYS A 121 -16.58 -0.82 9.33
C LYS A 121 -15.48 -0.31 8.40
N TYR A 122 -15.86 0.24 7.22
CA TYR A 122 -14.91 0.86 6.30
C TYR A 122 -14.38 2.20 6.85
N LEU A 123 -15.28 3.07 7.35
CA LEU A 123 -14.86 4.36 7.91
C LEU A 123 -13.99 4.20 9.15
N LYS A 124 -14.26 3.21 9.99
CA LYS A 124 -13.49 2.90 11.18
C LYS A 124 -12.02 2.59 10.86
N ARG A 125 -11.72 1.95 9.72
CA ARG A 125 -10.35 1.69 9.27
C ARG A 125 -9.49 2.95 9.19
N LEU A 126 -10.07 4.10 8.87
CA LEU A 126 -9.33 5.37 8.80
C LEU A 126 -8.91 5.93 10.17
N THR A 127 -9.41 5.36 11.27
CA THR A 127 -9.12 5.78 12.64
C THR A 127 -8.40 4.70 13.45
N GLU A 128 -8.33 3.47 12.97
CA GLU A 128 -7.65 2.36 13.64
C GLU A 128 -6.13 2.50 13.64
N SER A 129 -5.48 1.93 14.64
CA SER A 129 -4.03 2.07 14.87
C SER A 129 -3.17 1.62 13.69
N TYR A 130 -3.64 0.65 12.92
CA TYR A 130 -2.87 -0.01 11.84
C TYR A 130 -3.22 0.46 10.43
N SER A 131 -4.18 1.39 10.27
CA SER A 131 -4.64 1.88 8.95
C SER A 131 -5.13 3.33 8.99
N ARG A 132 -4.74 4.09 10.00
CA ARG A 132 -5.25 5.44 10.24
C ARG A 132 -4.86 6.46 9.18
N TRP A 133 -5.73 7.44 9.01
CA TRP A 133 -5.49 8.61 8.17
C TRP A 133 -5.60 9.91 8.99
N PHE A 134 -4.48 10.59 9.20
CA PHE A 134 -4.41 11.90 9.87
C PHE A 134 -4.19 13.07 8.89
N GLY A 135 -4.43 12.85 7.60
CA GLY A 135 -4.00 13.75 6.54
C GLY A 135 -2.64 13.36 5.96
N TYR A 136 -2.30 14.00 4.87
CA TYR A 136 -0.99 13.81 4.24
C TYR A 136 0.11 14.44 5.10
N ASN A 137 1.21 13.74 5.24
CA ASN A 137 2.42 14.24 5.89
C ASN A 137 3.65 13.90 5.02
N LEU A 138 4.25 14.94 4.43
CA LEU A 138 5.39 14.78 3.54
C LEU A 138 6.59 14.15 4.26
N GLY A 139 6.89 14.58 5.48
CA GLY A 139 8.01 14.02 6.26
C GLY A 139 7.87 12.52 6.51
N GLU A 140 6.65 12.03 6.77
CA GLU A 140 6.37 10.61 6.94
C GLU A 140 6.43 9.84 5.61
N ALA A 141 5.93 10.42 4.52
CA ALA A 141 6.03 9.82 3.20
C ALA A 141 7.50 9.59 2.82
N ILE A 142 8.35 10.60 3.03
CA ILE A 142 9.79 10.54 2.80
C ILE A 142 10.45 9.53 3.76
N ALA A 143 10.17 9.63 5.06
CA ALA A 143 10.74 8.71 6.05
C ALA A 143 10.36 7.26 5.74
N GLY A 144 9.13 7.02 5.27
CA GLY A 144 8.68 5.71 4.81
C GLY A 144 9.51 5.20 3.64
N VAL A 145 9.65 6.01 2.60
CA VAL A 145 10.39 5.63 1.38
C VAL A 145 11.89 5.48 1.64
N THR A 146 12.49 6.36 2.44
CA THR A 146 13.91 6.30 2.80
C THR A 146 14.20 5.28 3.92
N GLY A 147 13.17 4.75 4.57
CA GLY A 147 13.30 3.79 5.67
C GLY A 147 13.88 4.38 6.96
N ARG A 148 13.78 5.68 7.13
CA ARG A 148 14.21 6.37 8.38
C ARG A 148 13.23 6.17 9.53
N SER A 149 12.00 5.80 9.23
CA SER A 149 10.97 5.47 10.21
C SER A 149 10.01 4.44 9.63
N ASP A 150 9.67 3.43 10.40
CA ASP A 150 8.63 2.45 10.06
C ASP A 150 7.22 2.88 10.53
N GLY A 151 7.12 4.01 11.23
CA GLY A 151 5.83 4.56 11.67
C GLY A 151 4.82 4.80 10.54
N SER A 152 5.32 5.07 9.33
CA SER A 152 4.47 5.21 8.14
C SER A 152 3.83 3.90 7.68
N ARG A 153 4.32 2.73 8.11
CA ARG A 153 3.75 1.42 7.76
C ARG A 153 2.32 1.21 8.27
N TYR A 154 1.92 1.97 9.29
CA TYR A 154 0.58 1.90 9.88
C TYR A 154 -0.39 2.95 9.32
N ARG A 155 -0.09 3.52 8.16
CA ARG A 155 -0.94 4.49 7.47
C ARG A 155 -1.90 3.80 6.51
N ALA A 156 -3.04 4.45 6.26
CA ALA A 156 -4.04 4.03 5.26
C ALA A 156 -3.42 3.79 3.88
N ILE A 157 -2.45 4.62 3.51
CA ILE A 157 -1.61 4.45 2.32
C ILE A 157 -0.16 4.39 2.82
N ASN A 158 0.43 3.21 2.77
CA ASN A 158 1.76 2.93 3.30
C ASN A 158 2.83 3.07 2.21
N MET A 159 3.65 4.12 2.33
CA MET A 159 4.76 4.39 1.42
C MET A 159 6.04 3.60 1.78
N TYR A 160 6.16 3.08 2.99
CA TYR A 160 7.30 2.23 3.39
C TYR A 160 7.42 0.98 2.49
N SER A 161 6.29 0.49 1.99
CA SER A 161 6.21 -0.61 1.04
C SER A 161 6.94 -0.32 -0.29
N LEU A 162 7.09 0.94 -0.70
CA LEU A 162 7.85 1.30 -1.90
C LEU A 162 9.30 0.88 -1.81
N ARG A 163 9.92 1.08 -0.65
CA ARG A 163 11.30 0.68 -0.41
C ARG A 163 11.45 -0.84 -0.35
N LYS A 164 10.56 -1.49 0.40
CA LYS A 164 10.69 -2.91 0.70
C LYS A 164 10.28 -3.80 -0.48
N HIS A 165 9.23 -3.43 -1.18
CA HIS A 165 8.55 -4.26 -2.18
C HIS A 165 8.43 -3.60 -3.57
N GLY A 166 8.71 -2.31 -3.69
CA GLY A 166 8.47 -1.54 -4.93
C GLY A 166 7.00 -1.28 -5.21
N SER A 167 6.12 -1.42 -4.22
CA SER A 167 4.67 -1.25 -4.31
C SER A 167 4.17 -0.12 -3.42
N VAL A 168 3.01 0.44 -3.73
CA VAL A 168 2.22 1.25 -2.79
C VAL A 168 1.24 0.30 -2.10
N GLU A 169 1.21 0.31 -0.78
CA GLU A 169 0.31 -0.54 0.00
C GLU A 169 -0.89 0.26 0.51
N PHE A 170 -2.09 -0.25 0.27
CA PHE A 170 -3.35 0.29 0.74
C PHE A 170 -3.90 -0.59 1.85
N ARG A 171 -3.91 -0.07 3.10
CA ARG A 171 -4.30 -0.80 4.33
C ARG A 171 -5.70 -0.48 4.81
N ILE A 172 -6.53 0.12 3.95
CA ILE A 172 -7.83 0.68 4.34
C ILE A 172 -8.99 -0.30 4.28
N LEU A 173 -8.80 -1.48 3.69
CA LEU A 173 -9.89 -2.44 3.58
C LEU A 173 -10.07 -3.17 4.91
N PRO A 174 -11.32 -3.23 5.44
CA PRO A 174 -11.63 -3.99 6.65
C PRO A 174 -11.69 -5.49 6.35
N TYR A 175 -12.04 -6.26 7.39
CA TYR A 175 -12.49 -7.64 7.18
C TYR A 175 -13.69 -7.71 6.23
N PHE A 176 -13.79 -8.79 5.49
CA PHE A 176 -14.91 -9.06 4.60
C PHE A 176 -15.79 -10.15 5.19
N GLU A 177 -17.11 -9.95 5.13
CA GLU A 177 -18.10 -10.91 5.63
C GLU A 177 -18.25 -12.10 4.67
N ASN A 178 -17.88 -11.91 3.42
CA ASN A 178 -17.95 -12.95 2.40
C ASN A 178 -17.09 -12.61 1.18
N ALA A 179 -16.85 -13.61 0.36
CA ALA A 179 -16.04 -13.52 -0.85
C ALA A 179 -16.56 -12.52 -1.90
N LYS A 180 -17.88 -12.34 -1.96
CA LYS A 180 -18.48 -11.34 -2.89
C LYS A 180 -18.16 -9.90 -2.49
N GLU A 181 -18.18 -9.62 -1.18
CA GLU A 181 -17.79 -8.33 -0.65
C GLU A 181 -16.29 -8.10 -0.90
N ALA A 182 -15.44 -9.10 -0.65
CA ALA A 182 -14.01 -9.04 -0.88
C ALA A 182 -13.72 -8.63 -2.33
N ARG A 183 -14.27 -9.35 -3.31
CA ARG A 183 -14.11 -9.04 -4.73
C ARG A 183 -14.52 -7.62 -5.05
N LYS A 184 -15.75 -7.23 -4.67
CA LYS A 184 -16.30 -5.90 -4.96
C LYS A 184 -15.43 -4.78 -4.38
N SER A 185 -14.93 -4.96 -3.16
CA SER A 185 -14.14 -3.93 -2.47
C SER A 185 -12.75 -3.78 -3.06
N ILE A 186 -12.11 -4.89 -3.45
CA ILE A 186 -10.79 -4.84 -4.09
C ILE A 186 -10.92 -4.26 -5.51
N GLU A 187 -11.92 -4.66 -6.28
CA GLU A 187 -12.18 -4.08 -7.61
C GLU A 187 -12.43 -2.57 -7.52
N TRP A 188 -13.26 -2.13 -6.56
CA TRP A 188 -13.47 -0.71 -6.28
C TRP A 188 -12.15 0.02 -5.97
N LEU A 189 -11.32 -0.57 -5.10
CA LEU A 189 -10.02 0.00 -4.73
C LEU A 189 -9.14 0.22 -5.97
N LEU A 190 -9.01 -0.80 -6.80
CA LEU A 190 -8.18 -0.75 -8.00
C LEU A 190 -8.71 0.24 -9.04
N ASP A 191 -10.02 0.30 -9.22
CA ASP A 191 -10.68 1.28 -10.10
C ASP A 191 -10.46 2.72 -9.60
N ALA A 192 -10.55 2.94 -8.28
CA ALA A 192 -10.26 4.25 -7.69
C ALA A 192 -8.81 4.67 -7.94
N ILE A 193 -7.86 3.75 -7.75
CA ILE A 193 -6.43 3.98 -7.99
C ILE A 193 -6.18 4.31 -9.45
N ILE A 194 -6.73 3.51 -10.38
CA ILE A 194 -6.57 3.74 -11.84
C ILE A 194 -7.14 5.10 -12.24
N TYR A 195 -8.34 5.42 -11.77
CA TYR A 195 -8.99 6.70 -12.07
C TYR A 195 -8.15 7.89 -11.58
N ILE A 196 -7.71 7.87 -10.33
CA ILE A 196 -6.92 8.95 -9.75
C ILE A 196 -5.57 9.08 -10.46
N THR A 197 -4.88 7.96 -10.71
CA THR A 197 -3.61 7.97 -11.43
C THR A 197 -3.73 8.60 -12.83
N ARG A 198 -4.83 8.34 -13.53
CA ARG A 198 -5.08 8.88 -14.88
C ARG A 198 -5.50 10.34 -14.89
N THR A 199 -6.17 10.80 -13.83
CA THR A 199 -6.78 12.13 -13.75
C THR A 199 -5.97 13.13 -12.93
N THR A 200 -4.92 12.70 -12.25
CA THR A 200 -3.97 13.60 -11.60
C THR A 200 -2.94 14.06 -12.63
N THR A 201 -2.89 15.35 -12.88
CA THR A 201 -1.96 15.97 -13.81
C THR A 201 -0.87 16.75 -13.06
N ALA A 202 0.25 17.02 -13.72
CA ALA A 202 1.27 17.91 -13.16
C ALA A 202 0.74 19.32 -12.88
N MET A 203 -0.41 19.70 -13.47
CA MET A 203 -1.05 21.01 -13.23
C MET A 203 -1.78 21.06 -11.88
N ASP A 204 -2.29 19.91 -11.39
CA ASP A 204 -2.96 19.83 -10.08
C ASP A 204 -2.01 20.15 -8.91
N ASN A 205 -0.70 20.17 -9.16
CA ASN A 205 0.34 20.46 -8.18
C ASN A 205 0.86 21.90 -8.27
N LYS A 206 0.33 22.75 -9.15
CA LYS A 206 0.87 24.12 -9.36
C LYS A 206 0.57 25.09 -8.21
N ASP A 207 -0.38 24.81 -7.35
CA ASP A 207 -0.87 25.74 -6.33
C ASP A 207 -0.12 25.71 -4.99
N PHE A 208 0.94 24.88 -4.88
CA PHE A 208 1.68 24.71 -3.62
C PHE A 208 3.11 25.27 -3.69
N GLY A 209 3.29 26.59 -3.50
CA GLY A 209 4.54 27.33 -3.69
C GLY A 209 5.79 26.77 -2.97
N ALA A 210 5.92 26.93 -1.64
CA ALA A 210 7.12 26.50 -0.89
C ALA A 210 7.21 24.96 -0.70
N GLU A 211 6.08 24.26 -0.63
CA GLU A 211 6.01 22.80 -0.64
C GLU A 211 6.60 22.22 -1.93
N ARG A 212 6.52 22.96 -3.03
CA ARG A 212 6.97 22.55 -4.36
C ARG A 212 8.49 22.40 -4.50
N LEU A 213 9.27 23.24 -3.83
CA LEU A 213 10.75 23.13 -3.83
C LEU A 213 11.20 21.89 -3.04
N CYS A 214 10.57 21.65 -1.90
CA CYS A 214 10.80 20.44 -1.13
C CYS A 214 10.34 19.18 -1.89
N GLU A 215 9.18 19.23 -2.56
CA GLU A 215 8.66 18.11 -3.36
C GLU A 215 9.58 17.73 -4.52
N ASN A 216 10.15 18.71 -5.25
CA ASN A 216 11.05 18.44 -6.36
C ASN A 216 12.37 17.81 -5.89
N PHE A 217 12.93 18.27 -4.79
CA PHE A 217 14.16 17.75 -4.22
C PHE A 217 13.99 16.32 -3.69
N TYR A 218 12.93 16.10 -2.94
CA TYR A 218 12.60 14.79 -2.41
C TYR A 218 12.15 13.82 -3.50
N ASP A 219 11.59 14.33 -4.57
CA ASP A 219 11.22 13.59 -5.75
C ASP A 219 12.44 12.96 -6.46
N GLU A 220 13.57 13.66 -6.54
CA GLU A 220 14.79 13.15 -7.19
C GLU A 220 15.42 12.00 -6.37
N GLU A 221 15.58 12.16 -5.04
CA GLU A 221 16.07 11.09 -4.17
C GLU A 221 15.11 9.91 -4.10
N LEU A 222 13.81 10.19 -4.04
CA LEU A 222 12.77 9.19 -4.06
C LEU A 222 12.79 8.42 -5.38
N TYR A 223 12.96 9.13 -6.50
CA TYR A 223 13.06 8.55 -7.82
C TYR A 223 14.29 7.66 -7.94
N GLN A 224 15.44 8.12 -7.47
CA GLN A 224 16.69 7.33 -7.44
C GLN A 224 16.56 6.11 -6.53
N ALA A 225 15.93 6.24 -5.36
CA ALA A 225 15.66 5.12 -4.46
C ALA A 225 14.70 4.09 -5.07
N ILE A 226 13.73 4.57 -5.84
CA ILE A 226 12.73 3.73 -6.52
C ILE A 226 13.30 3.07 -7.79
N GLU A 227 14.11 3.78 -8.59
CA GLU A 227 14.75 3.23 -9.80
C GLU A 227 15.87 2.26 -9.49
N CYS A 228 16.67 2.56 -8.48
CA CYS A 228 17.83 1.73 -8.18
C CYS A 228 17.49 0.32 -7.73
N ASN A 229 16.23 0.00 -7.34
CA ASN A 229 15.75 -1.33 -6.91
C ASN A 229 16.82 -2.12 -6.08
N THR A 230 17.88 -1.46 -5.71
CA THR A 230 19.05 -1.99 -5.02
C THR A 230 18.90 -1.59 -3.56
N VAL A 231 18.14 -2.41 -2.82
CA VAL A 231 18.17 -2.52 -1.35
C VAL A 231 19.62 -2.47 -0.82
N GLU A 232 20.61 -2.75 -1.65
CA GLU A 232 22.03 -2.73 -1.29
C GLU A 232 22.64 -1.35 -1.08
N LYS A 233 22.22 -0.30 -1.80
CA LYS A 233 22.72 1.06 -1.60
C LYS A 233 22.08 1.81 -0.43
N LEU A 234 20.94 1.31 0.08
CA LEU A 234 20.25 1.88 1.23
C LEU A 234 20.55 1.13 2.54
N LYS A 235 21.60 0.30 2.57
CA LYS A 235 21.98 -0.55 3.72
C LYS A 235 22.43 0.19 4.98
N SER A 236 22.64 1.49 4.94
CA SER A 236 22.92 2.26 6.16
C SER A 236 21.93 3.40 6.34
N PRO A 237 21.19 3.43 7.46
CA PRO A 237 20.31 4.55 7.79
C PRO A 237 21.04 5.89 7.97
N GLY A 238 22.35 5.92 7.83
CA GLY A 238 23.19 7.10 8.01
C GLY A 238 23.93 7.60 6.78
N SER A 239 23.79 6.96 5.60
CA SER A 239 24.62 7.30 4.43
C SER A 239 23.96 8.23 3.41
N ILE A 240 22.68 8.53 3.55
CA ILE A 240 22.14 9.77 2.94
C ILE A 240 22.49 10.85 3.95
N GLU A 241 23.65 11.44 3.79
CA GLU A 241 24.11 12.48 4.72
C GLU A 241 23.11 13.64 4.72
N VAL A 242 22.64 13.98 5.91
CA VAL A 242 21.88 15.22 6.15
C VAL A 242 22.65 16.44 5.63
N SER A 243 23.98 16.33 5.48
CA SER A 243 24.86 17.30 4.83
C SER A 243 24.62 17.44 3.33
N ALA A 244 24.33 16.36 2.59
CA ALA A 244 24.00 16.41 1.17
C ALA A 244 22.63 17.07 0.97
N MET A 245 21.65 16.76 1.81
CA MET A 245 20.36 17.41 1.85
C MET A 245 20.47 18.94 2.11
N ARG A 246 21.27 19.34 3.12
CA ARG A 246 21.49 20.76 3.41
C ARG A 246 22.26 21.46 2.29
N LYS A 247 23.21 20.81 1.65
CA LYS A 247 24.01 21.37 0.56
C LYS A 247 23.16 21.61 -0.70
N ALA A 248 22.27 20.67 -1.06
CA ALA A 248 21.35 20.86 -2.18
C ALA A 248 20.33 21.96 -1.90
N MET A 249 19.75 22.02 -0.69
CA MET A 249 18.85 23.12 -0.29
C MET A 249 19.52 24.51 -0.26
N CYS A 250 20.84 24.57 -0.01
CA CYS A 250 21.58 25.86 0.03
C CYS A 250 22.07 26.30 -1.36
N CYS A 251 22.32 25.38 -2.30
CA CYS A 251 22.81 25.74 -3.63
C CYS A 251 21.74 26.36 -4.53
N GLU A 252 20.47 26.00 -4.40
CA GLU A 252 19.40 26.57 -5.24
C GLU A 252 18.93 27.97 -4.79
N VAL A 253 19.22 28.39 -3.57
CA VAL A 253 18.88 29.75 -3.09
C VAL A 253 19.92 30.81 -3.51
N GLY A 254 21.10 30.37 -4.02
CA GLY A 254 22.22 31.25 -4.40
C GLY A 254 22.22 31.76 -5.83
N GLU A 255 21.44 31.20 -6.76
CA GLU A 255 21.49 31.54 -8.18
C GLU A 255 20.31 32.38 -8.69
N LEU A 256 19.47 32.92 -7.79
CA LEU A 256 18.46 33.92 -8.13
C LEU A 256 18.97 35.32 -7.70
N LYS A 257 20.03 35.77 -8.37
CA LYS A 257 20.41 37.19 -8.41
C LYS A 257 20.48 37.66 -9.84
#